data_6d3b15ff9337ad500f3f9291584165e6
#
_entry.id   6d3b15ff9337ad500f3f9291584165e6
#
_cell.length_a   1.000
_cell.length_b   1.000
_cell.length_c   1.000
_cell.angle_alpha   90.00
_cell.angle_beta   90.00
_cell.angle_gamma   90.00
#
_symmetry.space_group_name_H-M   'P 1'
#
loop_
_entity.id
_entity.type
_entity.pdbx_description
1 polymer ?
#
loop_
_entity_poly.entity_id
_entity_poly.type
_entity_poly.pdbx_seq_one_letter_code
_entity_poly.pdbx_strand_id
1 'polypeptide(L)'
;MNRVLEPELMTDPEQAEAYAAADFATVNQGFVDRFRALFPAFARGRLVDLGCGPADIPIRFCRALPAVTVTGVDGSEAMLAPGRRAVGAAGLAGRVELVRARLPGLGRAPGGFHAVVSNSLLHHMPHPDVFWSEVARLGRAGAPALVMDLHRPESSERAREIVETYSAGEPEVLKRDFFHSLRAAFTLAEVRSQLARAGLDRLRCEMVSDRHWVAWGQLPS
;
A
#
# COMPACT_ATOMS: atom_id res chain seq x y z
N MET A 1 -19.45 -9.13 7.71
CA MET A 1 -19.41 -8.43 9.02
C MET A 1 -19.29 -6.92 8.86
N ASN A 2 -19.64 -6.13 9.89
CA ASN A 2 -19.45 -4.68 9.83
C ASN A 2 -17.97 -4.33 9.91
N ARG A 3 -17.57 -3.23 9.22
CA ARG A 3 -16.23 -2.69 9.30
C ARG A 3 -15.95 -2.12 10.70
N VAL A 4 -14.78 -2.44 11.24
CA VAL A 4 -14.31 -1.91 12.52
C VAL A 4 -12.99 -1.23 12.28
N LEU A 5 -12.93 0.08 12.51
CA LEU A 5 -11.69 0.86 12.33
C LEU A 5 -10.61 0.39 13.30
N GLU A 6 -9.39 0.43 12.86
CA GLU A 6 -8.21 0.27 13.70
C GLU A 6 -7.43 1.59 13.78
N PRO A 7 -6.44 1.72 14.69
CA PRO A 7 -5.60 2.91 14.73
C PRO A 7 -4.94 3.18 13.37
N GLU A 8 -5.03 4.42 12.89
CA GLU A 8 -4.52 4.84 11.58
C GLU A 8 -3.00 4.67 11.43
N LEU A 9 -2.26 4.80 12.53
CA LEU A 9 -0.80 4.79 12.51
C LEU A 9 -0.23 3.78 13.50
N MET A 10 0.72 3.00 13.00
CA MET A 10 1.61 2.19 13.84
C MET A 10 2.71 3.09 14.40
N THR A 11 2.53 3.59 15.62
CA THR A 11 3.45 4.55 16.25
C THR A 11 4.39 3.93 17.29
N ASP A 12 4.12 2.70 17.69
CA ASP A 12 4.97 1.97 18.64
C ASP A 12 6.24 1.48 17.91
N PRO A 13 7.46 1.86 18.40
CA PRO A 13 8.70 1.44 17.75
C PRO A 13 8.94 -0.07 17.80
N GLU A 14 8.58 -0.77 18.89
CA GLU A 14 8.76 -2.22 18.99
C GLU A 14 7.87 -2.96 18.01
N GLN A 15 6.61 -2.52 17.87
CA GLN A 15 5.67 -3.05 16.90
C GLN A 15 6.15 -2.79 15.46
N ALA A 16 6.66 -1.59 15.17
CA ALA A 16 7.21 -1.23 13.86
C ALA A 16 8.46 -2.07 13.50
N GLU A 17 9.35 -2.33 14.45
CA GLU A 17 10.50 -3.21 14.25
C GLU A 17 10.05 -4.67 14.02
N ALA A 18 9.07 -5.17 14.78
CA ALA A 18 8.51 -6.51 14.56
C ALA A 18 7.88 -6.64 13.17
N TYR A 19 7.11 -5.62 12.74
CA TYR A 19 6.53 -5.56 11.39
C TYR A 19 7.62 -5.52 10.31
N ALA A 20 8.68 -4.73 10.51
CA ALA A 20 9.80 -4.63 9.56
C ALA A 20 10.62 -5.94 9.45
N ALA A 21 10.63 -6.76 10.50
CA ALA A 21 11.30 -8.06 10.54
C ALA A 21 10.44 -9.21 10.01
N ALA A 22 9.12 -9.02 9.88
CA ALA A 22 8.21 -10.06 9.38
C ALA A 22 8.45 -10.38 7.90
N ASP A 23 8.21 -11.62 7.51
CA ASP A 23 8.43 -12.07 6.13
C ASP A 23 7.23 -11.75 5.22
N PHE A 24 7.25 -10.57 4.63
CA PHE A 24 6.33 -10.17 3.56
C PHE A 24 6.94 -10.31 2.16
N ALA A 25 8.09 -10.99 2.01
CA ALA A 25 8.85 -11.01 0.76
C ALA A 25 8.02 -11.48 -0.43
N THR A 26 7.29 -12.59 -0.29
CA THR A 26 6.47 -13.16 -1.37
C THR A 26 5.33 -12.21 -1.79
N VAL A 27 4.61 -11.63 -0.83
CA VAL A 27 3.48 -10.74 -1.11
C VAL A 27 3.96 -9.44 -1.76
N ASN A 28 5.01 -8.84 -1.20
CA ASN A 28 5.56 -7.56 -1.70
C ASN A 28 6.25 -7.74 -3.06
N GLN A 29 6.94 -8.87 -3.30
CA GLN A 29 7.48 -9.17 -4.62
C GLN A 29 6.35 -9.39 -5.63
N GLY A 30 5.31 -10.14 -5.26
CA GLY A 30 4.13 -10.36 -6.10
C GLY A 30 3.42 -9.06 -6.48
N PHE A 31 3.38 -8.06 -5.58
CA PHE A 31 2.84 -6.73 -5.87
C PHE A 31 3.65 -6.01 -6.97
N VAL A 32 4.99 -6.00 -6.86
CA VAL A 32 5.87 -5.38 -7.85
C VAL A 32 5.81 -6.10 -9.20
N ASP A 33 5.79 -7.43 -9.19
CA ASP A 33 5.69 -8.23 -10.42
C ASP A 33 4.34 -8.03 -11.11
N ARG A 34 3.25 -7.91 -10.35
CA ARG A 34 1.93 -7.55 -10.86
C ARG A 34 1.94 -6.17 -11.52
N PHE A 35 2.54 -5.16 -10.88
CA PHE A 35 2.67 -3.82 -11.49
C PHE A 35 3.39 -3.89 -12.82
N ARG A 36 4.51 -4.62 -12.90
CA ARG A 36 5.30 -4.76 -14.13
C ARG A 36 4.53 -5.49 -15.24
N ALA A 37 3.76 -6.51 -14.87
CA ALA A 37 2.92 -7.27 -15.81
C ALA A 37 1.77 -6.42 -16.36
N LEU A 38 1.13 -5.60 -15.52
CA LEU A 38 0.02 -4.73 -15.90
C LEU A 38 0.48 -3.51 -16.71
N PHE A 39 1.68 -3.02 -16.44
CA PHE A 39 2.21 -1.79 -17.05
C PHE A 39 3.61 -2.00 -17.66
N PRO A 40 3.76 -2.89 -18.64
CA PRO A 40 5.07 -3.26 -19.20
C PRO A 40 5.81 -2.09 -19.86
N ALA A 41 5.09 -1.06 -20.29
CA ALA A 41 5.67 0.16 -20.86
C ALA A 41 6.26 1.13 -19.81
N PHE A 42 5.95 0.92 -18.51
CA PHE A 42 6.50 1.76 -17.45
C PHE A 42 7.89 1.27 -17.05
N ALA A 43 8.93 1.87 -17.62
CA ALA A 43 10.33 1.49 -17.38
C ALA A 43 11.16 2.56 -16.66
N ARG A 44 10.65 3.82 -16.58
CA ARG A 44 11.38 4.95 -15.99
C ARG A 44 10.41 6.00 -15.44
N GLY A 45 10.90 6.81 -14.50
CA GLY A 45 10.19 7.97 -13.97
C GLY A 45 10.10 7.98 -12.47
N ARG A 46 9.29 8.89 -11.95
CA ARG A 46 9.02 9.05 -10.51
C ARG A 46 7.78 8.25 -10.12
N LEU A 47 7.93 7.35 -9.17
CA LEU A 47 6.83 6.59 -8.58
C LEU A 47 6.60 7.09 -7.15
N VAL A 48 5.35 7.20 -6.72
CA VAL A 48 5.01 7.40 -5.32
C VAL A 48 4.37 6.13 -4.76
N ASP A 49 4.81 5.73 -3.56
CA ASP A 49 4.25 4.64 -2.77
C ASP A 49 3.60 5.23 -1.50
N LEU A 50 2.28 5.14 -1.43
CA LEU A 50 1.48 5.67 -0.33
C LEU A 50 1.31 4.58 0.73
N GLY A 51 1.75 4.87 1.97
CA GLY A 51 1.82 3.89 3.05
C GLY A 51 3.01 2.94 2.87
N CYS A 52 4.19 3.48 2.59
CA CYS A 52 5.36 2.67 2.25
C CYS A 52 5.93 1.84 3.41
N GLY A 53 5.51 2.12 4.65
CA GLY A 53 6.00 1.45 5.85
C GLY A 53 7.53 1.42 5.91
N PRO A 54 8.15 0.24 6.18
CA PRO A 54 9.60 0.09 6.27
C PRO A 54 10.29 0.00 4.90
N ALA A 55 9.68 0.49 3.84
CA ALA A 55 10.23 0.71 2.49
C ALA A 55 10.62 -0.56 1.69
N ASP A 56 10.09 -1.73 2.01
CA ASP A 56 10.42 -2.94 1.25
C ASP A 56 9.94 -2.83 -0.22
N ILE A 57 8.70 -2.36 -0.44
CA ILE A 57 8.15 -2.15 -1.80
C ILE A 57 8.95 -1.09 -2.58
N PRO A 58 9.25 0.11 -2.07
CA PRO A 58 10.16 1.06 -2.70
C PRO A 58 11.50 0.47 -3.15
N ILE A 59 12.14 -0.32 -2.27
CA ILE A 59 13.41 -0.99 -2.57
C ILE A 59 13.25 -1.98 -3.73
N ARG A 60 12.18 -2.81 -3.71
CA ARG A 60 11.90 -3.78 -4.78
C ARG A 60 11.62 -3.12 -6.11
N PHE A 61 10.86 -2.02 -6.14
CA PHE A 61 10.65 -1.24 -7.38
C PHE A 61 11.96 -0.72 -7.95
N CYS A 62 12.83 -0.15 -7.12
CA CYS A 62 14.13 0.34 -7.58
C CYS A 62 15.06 -0.79 -8.09
N ARG A 63 14.98 -1.98 -7.51
CA ARG A 63 15.73 -3.15 -7.99
C ARG A 63 15.18 -3.67 -9.32
N ALA A 64 13.86 -3.75 -9.44
CA ALA A 64 13.19 -4.26 -10.63
C ALA A 64 13.22 -3.29 -11.83
N LEU A 65 13.26 -1.98 -11.57
CA LEU A 65 13.20 -0.91 -12.57
C LEU A 65 14.35 0.10 -12.34
N PRO A 66 15.54 -0.11 -12.93
CA PRO A 66 16.74 0.68 -12.63
C PRO A 66 16.64 2.19 -12.90
N ALA A 67 15.77 2.61 -13.82
CA ALA A 67 15.55 4.02 -14.16
C ALA A 67 14.36 4.67 -13.43
N VAL A 68 13.82 4.00 -12.38
CA VAL A 68 12.74 4.52 -11.54
C VAL A 68 13.32 5.09 -10.24
N THR A 69 12.82 6.25 -9.83
CA THR A 69 12.97 6.77 -8.48
C THR A 69 11.65 6.66 -7.73
N VAL A 70 11.72 6.38 -6.44
CA VAL A 70 10.53 6.18 -5.60
C VAL A 70 10.50 7.18 -4.46
N THR A 71 9.37 7.86 -4.29
CA THR A 71 9.04 8.59 -3.07
C THR A 71 8.12 7.71 -2.24
N GLY A 72 8.61 7.14 -1.15
CA GLY A 72 7.80 6.43 -0.16
C GLY A 72 7.23 7.39 0.86
N VAL A 73 5.94 7.32 1.10
CA VAL A 73 5.21 8.20 2.03
C VAL A 73 4.60 7.37 3.14
N ASP A 74 4.87 7.73 4.39
CA ASP A 74 4.22 7.12 5.54
C ASP A 74 3.98 8.17 6.65
N GLY A 75 2.91 8.02 7.40
CA GLY A 75 2.57 8.91 8.51
C GLY A 75 3.39 8.63 9.78
N SER A 76 3.94 7.42 9.91
CA SER A 76 4.63 6.95 11.09
C SER A 76 6.15 7.08 10.95
N GLU A 77 6.76 7.83 11.85
CA GLU A 77 8.21 7.88 11.95
C GLU A 77 8.79 6.55 12.43
N ALA A 78 8.07 5.82 13.28
CA ALA A 78 8.47 4.49 13.73
C ALA A 78 8.61 3.50 12.58
N MET A 79 7.76 3.59 11.54
CA MET A 79 7.85 2.79 10.32
C MET A 79 8.97 3.28 9.39
N LEU A 80 9.16 4.59 9.26
CA LEU A 80 10.18 5.15 8.36
C LEU A 80 11.60 4.96 8.88
N ALA A 81 11.81 4.85 10.19
CA ALA A 81 13.15 4.68 10.76
C ALA A 81 13.82 3.37 10.30
N PRO A 82 13.21 2.18 10.43
CA PRO A 82 13.76 0.95 9.83
C PRO A 82 13.85 1.05 8.31
N GLY A 83 12.89 1.72 7.65
CA GLY A 83 12.92 1.95 6.20
C GLY A 83 14.18 2.68 5.73
N ARG A 84 14.59 3.76 6.42
CA ARG A 84 15.82 4.49 6.07
C ARG A 84 17.06 3.61 6.22
N ARG A 85 17.11 2.76 7.24
CA ARG A 85 18.21 1.79 7.41
C ARG A 85 18.24 0.79 6.25
N ALA A 86 17.07 0.24 5.88
CA ALA A 86 16.95 -0.71 4.78
C ALA A 86 17.33 -0.11 3.43
N VAL A 87 16.89 1.13 3.13
CA VAL A 87 17.26 1.87 1.91
C VAL A 87 18.77 2.12 1.86
N GLY A 88 19.37 2.53 2.99
CA GLY A 88 20.83 2.72 3.11
C GLY A 88 21.60 1.41 2.87
N ALA A 89 21.21 0.33 3.54
CA ALA A 89 21.81 -0.98 3.38
C ALA A 89 21.68 -1.55 1.95
N ALA A 90 20.59 -1.19 1.25
CA ALA A 90 20.39 -1.55 -0.15
C ALA A 90 21.19 -0.69 -1.15
N GLY A 91 21.87 0.37 -0.70
CA GLY A 91 22.58 1.31 -1.57
C GLY A 91 21.66 2.17 -2.44
N LEU A 92 20.41 2.40 -2.01
CA LEU A 92 19.36 3.04 -2.80
C LEU A 92 19.02 4.47 -2.33
N ALA A 93 19.81 5.09 -1.44
CA ALA A 93 19.56 6.42 -0.90
C ALA A 93 19.46 7.53 -1.99
N GLY A 94 20.08 7.34 -3.15
CA GLY A 94 19.94 8.25 -4.29
C GLY A 94 18.70 8.03 -5.16
N ARG A 95 17.92 6.97 -4.91
CA ARG A 95 16.74 6.61 -5.71
C ARG A 95 15.44 6.41 -4.91
N VAL A 96 15.53 6.28 -3.59
CA VAL A 96 14.39 6.19 -2.69
C VAL A 96 14.43 7.36 -1.72
N GLU A 97 13.43 8.21 -1.81
CA GLU A 97 13.15 9.29 -0.85
C GLU A 97 12.04 8.81 0.10
N LEU A 98 12.26 8.88 1.41
CA LEU A 98 11.22 8.57 2.40
C LEU A 98 10.72 9.84 3.08
N VAL A 99 9.43 10.09 2.97
CA VAL A 99 8.77 11.31 3.43
C VAL A 99 7.75 10.98 4.52
N ARG A 100 7.88 11.64 5.67
CA ARG A 100 6.84 11.57 6.71
C ARG A 100 5.72 12.54 6.36
N ALA A 101 4.55 12.01 5.99
CA ALA A 101 3.36 12.79 5.76
C ALA A 101 2.10 11.95 5.97
N ARG A 102 1.02 12.61 6.43
CA ARG A 102 -0.34 12.06 6.44
C ARG A 102 -1.08 12.49 5.18
N LEU A 103 -2.08 11.73 4.79
CA LEU A 103 -2.96 12.09 3.69
C LEU A 103 -4.21 12.79 4.24
N PRO A 104 -4.64 13.93 3.62
CA PRO A 104 -3.91 14.69 2.60
C PRO A 104 -2.78 15.49 3.24
N GLY A 105 -1.70 15.78 2.54
CA GLY A 105 -0.67 16.66 3.11
C GLY A 105 0.75 16.39 2.65
N LEU A 106 0.93 15.60 1.60
CA LEU A 106 2.27 15.32 1.09
C LEU A 106 3.02 16.57 0.60
N GLY A 107 2.31 17.68 0.34
CA GLY A 107 2.93 18.95 -0.09
C GLY A 107 3.58 18.89 -1.49
N ARG A 108 3.31 17.85 -2.28
CA ARG A 108 3.79 17.70 -3.66
C ARG A 108 2.77 18.29 -4.64
N ALA A 109 3.29 18.88 -5.71
CA ALA A 109 2.45 19.41 -6.79
C ALA A 109 1.57 18.31 -7.42
N PRO A 110 0.34 18.63 -7.84
CA PRO A 110 -0.50 17.73 -8.62
C PRO A 110 0.23 17.24 -9.88
N GLY A 111 -0.03 15.99 -10.29
CA GLY A 111 0.58 15.42 -11.49
C GLY A 111 2.10 15.20 -11.41
N GLY A 112 2.66 15.26 -10.21
CA GLY A 112 4.10 15.17 -9.98
C GLY A 112 4.70 13.78 -10.25
N PHE A 113 3.90 12.73 -10.25
CA PHE A 113 4.38 11.36 -10.35
C PHE A 113 3.93 10.66 -11.62
N HIS A 114 4.83 9.82 -12.15
CA HIS A 114 4.62 9.04 -13.37
C HIS A 114 3.89 7.72 -13.08
N ALA A 115 3.83 7.30 -11.81
CA ALA A 115 3.05 6.17 -11.33
C ALA A 115 2.68 6.38 -9.85
N VAL A 116 1.54 5.84 -9.43
CA VAL A 116 1.08 5.85 -8.04
C VAL A 116 0.80 4.43 -7.61
N VAL A 117 1.38 4.01 -6.50
CA VAL A 117 1.12 2.70 -5.91
C VAL A 117 0.78 2.82 -4.43
N SER A 118 0.09 1.82 -3.91
CA SER A 118 -0.16 1.66 -2.48
C SER A 118 -0.46 0.20 -2.18
N ASN A 119 0.09 -0.31 -1.11
CA ASN A 119 -0.19 -1.65 -0.62
C ASN A 119 -0.51 -1.60 0.87
N SER A 120 -1.67 -2.14 1.27
CA SER A 120 -2.07 -2.28 2.68
C SER A 120 -2.11 -0.95 3.47
N LEU A 121 -2.64 0.12 2.86
CA LEU A 121 -2.84 1.41 3.53
C LEU A 121 -4.32 1.78 3.66
N LEU A 122 -5.14 1.51 2.63
CA LEU A 122 -6.50 2.05 2.55
C LEU A 122 -7.38 1.59 3.72
N HIS A 123 -7.18 0.39 4.24
CA HIS A 123 -7.96 -0.12 5.37
C HIS A 123 -7.73 0.68 6.66
N HIS A 124 -6.62 1.36 6.83
CA HIS A 124 -6.36 2.27 7.94
C HIS A 124 -7.11 3.60 7.82
N MET A 125 -7.57 3.97 6.61
CA MET A 125 -8.17 5.28 6.38
C MET A 125 -9.61 5.35 6.91
N PRO A 126 -9.93 6.23 7.88
CA PRO A 126 -11.30 6.49 8.31
C PRO A 126 -12.16 7.03 7.17
N HIS A 127 -11.57 7.86 6.32
CA HIS A 127 -12.19 8.52 5.17
C HIS A 127 -11.49 8.12 3.87
N PRO A 128 -11.92 7.02 3.22
CA PRO A 128 -11.24 6.49 2.02
C PRO A 128 -11.25 7.45 0.83
N ASP A 129 -12.20 8.39 0.77
CA ASP A 129 -12.27 9.39 -0.30
C ASP A 129 -11.03 10.30 -0.31
N VAL A 130 -10.42 10.56 0.85
CA VAL A 130 -9.15 11.29 0.97
C VAL A 130 -8.02 10.55 0.26
N PHE A 131 -7.93 9.23 0.45
CA PHE A 131 -6.92 8.39 -0.19
C PHE A 131 -7.06 8.43 -1.72
N TRP A 132 -8.27 8.19 -2.24
CA TRP A 132 -8.48 8.17 -3.68
C TRP A 132 -8.28 9.54 -4.33
N SER A 133 -8.63 10.62 -3.62
CA SER A 133 -8.34 11.99 -4.08
C SER A 133 -6.84 12.24 -4.20
N GLU A 134 -6.04 11.74 -3.26
CA GLU A 134 -4.57 11.86 -3.33
C GLU A 134 -3.97 10.98 -4.42
N VAL A 135 -4.48 9.77 -4.65
CA VAL A 135 -4.08 8.93 -5.78
C VAL A 135 -4.29 9.68 -7.11
N ALA A 136 -5.49 10.26 -7.31
CA ALA A 136 -5.82 11.01 -8.52
C ALA A 136 -4.97 12.29 -8.65
N ARG A 137 -4.77 13.02 -7.55
CA ARG A 137 -4.04 14.30 -7.54
C ARG A 137 -2.54 14.15 -7.81
N LEU A 138 -1.91 13.12 -7.23
CA LEU A 138 -0.46 12.95 -7.27
C LEU A 138 0.04 12.41 -8.61
N GLY A 139 -0.70 11.50 -9.23
CA GLY A 139 -0.35 10.97 -10.53
C GLY A 139 -0.66 11.97 -11.65
N ARG A 140 0.21 12.01 -12.65
CA ARG A 140 -0.08 12.76 -13.88
C ARG A 140 -1.20 12.09 -14.68
N ALA A 141 -1.80 12.82 -15.60
CA ALA A 141 -2.75 12.26 -16.57
C ALA A 141 -2.17 11.02 -17.27
N GLY A 142 -2.94 9.94 -17.31
CA GLY A 142 -2.51 8.65 -17.87
C GLY A 142 -1.48 7.88 -17.05
N ALA A 143 -1.14 8.32 -15.84
CA ALA A 143 -0.19 7.59 -15.00
C ALA A 143 -0.76 6.22 -14.59
N PRO A 144 0.03 5.14 -14.63
CA PRO A 144 -0.30 3.88 -13.99
C PRO A 144 -0.63 4.07 -12.51
N ALA A 145 -1.71 3.45 -12.05
CA ALA A 145 -2.05 3.32 -10.65
C ALA A 145 -2.28 1.84 -10.30
N LEU A 146 -1.71 1.38 -9.19
CA LEU A 146 -1.95 0.07 -8.62
C LEU A 146 -2.12 0.19 -7.11
N VAL A 147 -3.29 -0.17 -6.63
CA VAL A 147 -3.61 -0.24 -5.20
C VAL A 147 -3.99 -1.67 -4.86
N MET A 148 -3.33 -2.27 -3.88
CA MET A 148 -3.69 -3.58 -3.32
C MET A 148 -3.97 -3.42 -1.84
N ASP A 149 -5.01 -4.08 -1.37
CA ASP A 149 -5.32 -4.07 0.05
C ASP A 149 -6.08 -5.33 0.46
N LEU A 150 -6.25 -5.50 1.77
CA LEU A 150 -7.03 -6.59 2.34
C LEU A 150 -8.50 -6.48 1.96
N HIS A 151 -9.13 -7.63 1.83
CA HIS A 151 -10.58 -7.77 1.67
C HIS A 151 -11.21 -8.14 3.01
N ARG A 152 -12.26 -7.42 3.43
CA ARG A 152 -12.98 -7.75 4.65
C ARG A 152 -13.75 -9.06 4.49
N PRO A 153 -13.46 -10.09 5.30
CA PRO A 153 -14.19 -11.36 5.29
C PRO A 153 -15.66 -11.18 5.71
N GLU A 154 -16.47 -12.15 5.37
CA GLU A 154 -17.90 -12.15 5.71
C GLU A 154 -18.16 -12.29 7.21
N SER A 155 -17.28 -12.96 7.97
CA SER A 155 -17.42 -13.18 9.40
C SER A 155 -16.10 -13.08 10.16
N SER A 156 -16.18 -12.92 11.49
CA SER A 156 -15.01 -12.94 12.37
C SER A 156 -14.34 -14.31 12.44
N GLU A 157 -15.11 -15.38 12.28
CA GLU A 157 -14.61 -16.76 12.21
C GLU A 157 -13.72 -16.91 10.98
N ARG A 158 -14.20 -16.44 9.81
CA ARG A 158 -13.39 -16.47 8.57
C ARG A 158 -12.14 -15.59 8.69
N ALA A 159 -12.22 -14.46 9.38
CA ALA A 159 -11.03 -13.64 9.64
C ALA A 159 -9.99 -14.39 10.49
N ARG A 160 -10.41 -15.12 11.54
CA ARG A 160 -9.48 -15.94 12.34
C ARG A 160 -8.86 -17.08 11.54
N GLU A 161 -9.63 -17.78 10.70
CA GLU A 161 -9.11 -18.81 9.81
C GLU A 161 -8.02 -18.29 8.88
N ILE A 162 -8.22 -17.09 8.31
CA ILE A 162 -7.22 -16.42 7.46
C ILE A 162 -5.95 -16.13 8.28
N VAL A 163 -6.09 -15.57 9.48
CA VAL A 163 -4.94 -15.30 10.36
C VAL A 163 -4.17 -16.58 10.66
N GLU A 164 -4.85 -17.65 11.08
CA GLU A 164 -4.19 -18.93 11.36
C GLU A 164 -3.52 -19.54 10.13
N THR A 165 -4.11 -19.36 8.95
CA THR A 165 -3.55 -19.90 7.70
C THR A 165 -2.26 -19.20 7.30
N TYR A 166 -2.21 -17.86 7.45
CA TYR A 166 -1.15 -17.05 6.84
C TYR A 166 -0.15 -16.45 7.83
N SER A 167 -0.43 -16.53 9.12
CA SER A 167 0.46 -16.01 10.17
C SER A 167 0.64 -16.96 11.35
N ALA A 168 0.41 -18.26 11.18
CA ALA A 168 0.53 -19.25 12.25
C ALA A 168 1.89 -19.20 12.98
N GLY A 169 2.99 -18.91 12.26
CA GLY A 169 4.34 -18.79 12.81
C GLY A 169 4.72 -17.42 13.35
N GLU A 170 3.85 -16.42 13.20
CA GLU A 170 4.15 -15.04 13.60
C GLU A 170 3.87 -14.80 15.10
N PRO A 171 4.53 -13.79 15.70
CA PRO A 171 4.20 -13.34 17.06
C PRO A 171 2.73 -12.97 17.22
N GLU A 172 2.18 -13.19 18.42
CA GLU A 172 0.76 -12.93 18.71
C GLU A 172 0.34 -11.47 18.45
N VAL A 173 1.27 -10.51 18.61
CA VAL A 173 1.01 -9.10 18.28
C VAL A 173 0.68 -8.94 16.78
N LEU A 174 1.44 -9.57 15.89
CA LEU A 174 1.22 -9.50 14.44
C LEU A 174 -0.06 -10.25 14.01
N LYS A 175 -0.38 -11.38 14.64
CA LYS A 175 -1.65 -12.09 14.41
C LYS A 175 -2.85 -11.24 14.80
N ARG A 176 -2.78 -10.59 15.96
CA ARG A 176 -3.81 -9.67 16.43
C ARG A 176 -3.98 -8.48 15.49
N ASP A 177 -2.87 -7.88 15.06
CA ASP A 177 -2.90 -6.73 14.14
C ASP A 177 -3.47 -7.15 12.79
N PHE A 178 -3.07 -8.29 12.24
CA PHE A 178 -3.64 -8.82 11.01
C PHE A 178 -5.15 -9.09 11.12
N PHE A 179 -5.61 -9.62 12.26
CA PHE A 179 -7.04 -9.79 12.51
C PHE A 179 -7.79 -8.45 12.52
N HIS A 180 -7.22 -7.40 13.13
CA HIS A 180 -7.81 -6.07 13.15
C HIS A 180 -7.83 -5.46 11.74
N SER A 181 -6.76 -5.57 10.99
CA SER A 181 -6.66 -5.10 9.60
C SER A 181 -7.70 -5.76 8.69
N LEU A 182 -7.93 -7.08 8.83
CA LEU A 182 -9.01 -7.77 8.10
C LEU A 182 -10.40 -7.22 8.44
N ARG A 183 -10.64 -6.83 9.70
CA ARG A 183 -11.91 -6.21 10.13
C ARG A 183 -12.04 -4.76 9.67
N ALA A 184 -10.93 -4.05 9.54
CA ALA A 184 -10.87 -2.67 9.05
C ALA A 184 -10.93 -2.57 7.52
N ALA A 185 -10.61 -3.66 6.82
CA ALA A 185 -10.58 -3.74 5.37
C ALA A 185 -11.94 -3.41 4.72
N PHE A 186 -11.88 -3.03 3.45
CA PHE A 186 -13.07 -2.80 2.63
C PHE A 186 -13.41 -4.05 1.80
N THR A 187 -14.69 -4.25 1.55
CA THR A 187 -15.16 -5.23 0.57
C THR A 187 -14.94 -4.72 -0.85
N LEU A 188 -14.86 -5.62 -1.82
CA LEU A 188 -14.73 -5.26 -3.23
C LEU A 188 -15.84 -4.32 -3.73
N ALA A 189 -17.07 -4.51 -3.23
CA ALA A 189 -18.21 -3.67 -3.57
C ALA A 189 -18.05 -2.23 -3.03
N GLU A 190 -17.57 -2.10 -1.78
CA GLU A 190 -17.27 -0.79 -1.19
C GLU A 190 -16.17 -0.07 -1.95
N VAL A 191 -15.09 -0.77 -2.33
CA VAL A 191 -13.99 -0.19 -3.12
C VAL A 191 -14.48 0.30 -4.48
N ARG A 192 -15.28 -0.48 -5.20
CA ARG A 192 -15.87 -0.05 -6.47
C ARG A 192 -16.71 1.21 -6.32
N SER A 193 -17.49 1.29 -5.25
CA SER A 193 -18.29 2.49 -4.94
C SER A 193 -17.41 3.71 -4.61
N GLN A 194 -16.29 3.51 -3.90
CA GLN A 194 -15.31 4.56 -3.61
C GLN A 194 -14.65 5.08 -4.90
N LEU A 195 -14.22 4.18 -5.79
CA LEU A 195 -13.63 4.52 -7.09
C LEU A 195 -14.62 5.37 -7.93
N ALA A 196 -15.88 4.96 -7.99
CA ALA A 196 -16.91 5.72 -8.72
C ALA A 196 -17.09 7.13 -8.16
N ARG A 197 -17.16 7.29 -6.83
CA ARG A 197 -17.26 8.63 -6.20
C ARG A 197 -16.04 9.50 -6.44
N ALA A 198 -14.85 8.89 -6.55
CA ALA A 198 -13.60 9.59 -6.81
C ALA A 198 -13.37 9.92 -8.31
N GLY A 199 -14.29 9.55 -9.21
CA GLY A 199 -14.07 9.69 -10.66
C GLY A 199 -12.99 8.77 -11.22
N LEU A 200 -12.70 7.67 -10.52
CA LEU A 200 -11.70 6.64 -10.85
C LEU A 200 -12.37 5.33 -11.31
N ASP A 201 -13.60 5.37 -11.76
CA ASP A 201 -14.41 4.23 -12.20
C ASP A 201 -13.81 3.46 -13.38
N ARG A 202 -12.87 4.07 -14.10
CA ARG A 202 -12.06 3.40 -15.14
C ARG A 202 -11.00 2.44 -14.58
N LEU A 203 -10.63 2.55 -13.31
CA LEU A 203 -9.76 1.59 -12.67
C LEU A 203 -10.50 0.25 -12.50
N ARG A 204 -9.91 -0.82 -12.99
CA ARG A 204 -10.41 -2.17 -12.74
C ARG A 204 -10.24 -2.51 -11.28
N CYS A 205 -11.17 -3.28 -10.72
CA CYS A 205 -11.11 -3.72 -9.33
C CYS A 205 -11.56 -5.17 -9.21
N GLU A 206 -10.68 -6.05 -8.73
CA GLU A 206 -10.90 -7.50 -8.66
C GLU A 206 -10.20 -8.15 -7.46
N MET A 207 -10.69 -9.31 -7.05
CA MET A 207 -10.01 -10.16 -6.09
C MET A 207 -8.81 -10.85 -6.74
N VAL A 208 -7.69 -10.91 -6.03
CA VAL A 208 -6.46 -11.57 -6.51
C VAL A 208 -6.00 -12.69 -5.59
N SER A 209 -6.62 -12.82 -4.44
CA SER A 209 -6.48 -13.95 -3.52
C SER A 209 -7.74 -14.05 -2.66
N ASP A 210 -7.76 -14.99 -1.72
CA ASP A 210 -8.84 -15.15 -0.75
C ASP A 210 -8.97 -14.00 0.28
N ARG A 211 -7.98 -13.09 0.29
CA ARG A 211 -7.91 -11.98 1.26
C ARG A 211 -7.43 -10.65 0.69
N HIS A 212 -7.07 -10.57 -0.62
CA HIS A 212 -6.63 -9.32 -1.24
C HIS A 212 -7.43 -8.99 -2.48
N TRP A 213 -7.74 -7.72 -2.62
CA TRP A 213 -8.19 -7.13 -3.88
C TRP A 213 -7.13 -6.21 -4.45
N VAL A 214 -7.21 -5.94 -5.75
CA VAL A 214 -6.45 -4.90 -6.43
C VAL A 214 -7.37 -3.96 -7.17
N ALA A 215 -7.01 -2.66 -7.18
CA ALA A 215 -7.55 -1.67 -8.10
C ALA A 215 -6.40 -1.14 -8.97
N TRP A 216 -6.58 -1.13 -10.29
CA TRP A 216 -5.51 -0.78 -11.22
C TRP A 216 -5.99 -0.22 -12.54
N GLY A 217 -5.17 0.59 -13.18
CA GLY A 217 -5.45 1.20 -14.48
C GLY A 217 -4.63 2.47 -14.70
N GLN A 218 -5.06 3.26 -15.67
CA GLN A 218 -4.49 4.58 -15.92
C GLN A 218 -5.37 5.65 -15.29
N LEU A 219 -4.75 6.63 -14.63
CA LEU A 219 -5.45 7.77 -14.06
C LEU A 219 -6.09 8.63 -15.17
N PRO A 220 -7.21 9.29 -14.90
CA PRO A 220 -7.88 10.15 -15.87
C PRO A 220 -6.98 11.30 -16.32
N SER A 221 -7.31 11.83 -17.50
CA SER A 221 -6.66 12.99 -18.10
C SER A 221 -7.12 14.28 -17.46
#